data_a704ca46ae06b07e9f389ee2111c6e81
#
_entry.id   a704ca46ae06b07e9f389ee2111c6e81
#
_cell.length_a   1.000
_cell.length_b   1.000
_cell.length_c   1.000
_cell.angle_alpha   90.00
_cell.angle_beta   90.00
_cell.angle_gamma   90.00
#
_symmetry.space_group_name_H-M   'P 1'
#
loop_
_entity.id
_entity.type
_entity.pdbx_description
1 polymer ?
#
loop_
_entity_poly.entity_id
_entity_poly.type
_entity_poly.pdbx_seq_one_letter_code
_entity_poly.pdbx_strand_id
1 'polypeptide(L)' 'MKPQLALPVRFVNRAGKYEAAIICHVESDTKVNLFAMHPESGCETHCSVALDETGSQPYSWHQL' A
#
# COMPACT_ATOMS: atom_id res chain seq x y z
N MET A 1 -4.77 2.34 -13.50
CA MET A 1 -3.92 1.14 -13.52
C MET A 1 -4.50 0.11 -12.58
N LYS A 2 -4.48 -1.15 -12.97
CA LYS A 2 -4.99 -2.22 -12.12
C LYS A 2 -3.89 -2.76 -11.20
N PRO A 3 -4.18 -3.03 -9.94
CA PRO A 3 -3.20 -3.64 -9.05
C PRO A 3 -2.87 -5.06 -9.50
N GLN A 4 -1.63 -5.44 -9.31
CA GLN A 4 -1.15 -6.78 -9.65
C GLN A 4 -0.36 -7.36 -8.48
N LEU A 5 -0.42 -8.68 -8.34
CA LEU A 5 0.35 -9.40 -7.34
C LEU A 5 1.84 -9.09 -7.51
N ALA A 6 2.53 -8.85 -6.41
CA ALA A 6 3.95 -8.55 -6.36
C ALA A 6 4.35 -7.20 -6.96
N LEU A 7 3.40 -6.32 -7.24
CA LEU A 7 3.69 -4.98 -7.75
C LEU A 7 4.22 -4.10 -6.61
N PRO A 8 5.39 -3.48 -6.78
CA PRO A 8 5.87 -2.48 -5.82
C PRO A 8 5.02 -1.22 -5.89
N VAL A 9 4.61 -0.72 -4.73
CA VAL A 9 3.79 0.48 -4.62
C VAL A 9 4.24 1.32 -3.43
N ARG A 10 3.71 2.52 -3.32
CA ARG A 10 3.91 3.35 -2.14
C ARG A 10 2.68 3.23 -1.24
N PHE A 11 2.91 2.95 0.04
CA PHE A 11 1.87 2.89 1.04
C PHE A 11 1.92 4.16 1.89
N VAL A 12 0.77 4.77 2.11
CA VAL A 12 0.63 5.91 3.02
C VAL A 12 0.06 5.36 4.32
N ASN A 13 0.86 5.35 5.38
CA ASN A 13 0.43 4.77 6.65
C ASN A 13 -0.56 5.69 7.38
N ARG A 14 -1.06 5.23 8.53
CA ARG A 14 -2.05 5.99 9.30
C ARG A 14 -1.54 7.31 9.84
N ALA A 15 -0.24 7.45 9.96
CA ALA A 15 0.39 8.71 10.34
C ALA A 15 0.61 9.64 9.15
N GLY A 16 0.22 9.23 7.93
CA GLY A 16 0.39 10.02 6.73
C GLY A 16 1.79 9.96 6.14
N LYS A 17 2.61 9.01 6.55
CA LYS A 17 3.97 8.86 6.06
C LYS A 17 4.06 7.78 5.00
N TYR A 18 5.01 7.92 4.08
CA TYR A 18 5.18 6.99 2.97
C TYR A 18 6.08 5.82 3.36
N GLU A 19 5.68 4.64 2.92
CA GLU A 19 6.46 3.42 3.12
C GLU A 19 6.54 2.66 1.80
N ALA A 20 7.65 1.98 1.58
CA ALA A 20 7.79 1.05 0.46
C ALA A 20 6.92 -0.17 0.75
N ALA A 21 6.23 -0.68 -0.27
CA ALA A 21 5.34 -1.83 -0.09
C ALA A 21 5.25 -2.66 -1.36
N ILE A 22 4.82 -3.91 -1.19
CA ILE A 22 4.57 -4.84 -2.30
C ILE A 22 3.18 -5.41 -2.13
N ILE A 23 2.40 -5.43 -3.21
CA ILE A 23 1.06 -6.02 -3.19
C ILE A 23 1.18 -7.52 -3.03
N CYS A 24 0.56 -8.09 -2.00
CA CYS A 24 0.59 -9.52 -1.74
C CYS A 24 -0.76 -10.21 -1.99
N HIS A 25 -1.83 -9.44 -2.19
CA HIS A 25 -3.14 -9.98 -2.56
C HIS A 25 -3.98 -8.87 -3.17
N VAL A 26 -4.69 -9.17 -4.24
CA VAL A 26 -5.58 -8.22 -4.92
C VAL A 26 -7.02 -8.57 -4.58
N GLU A 27 -7.71 -7.70 -3.84
CA GLU A 27 -9.10 -7.90 -3.50
C GLU A 27 -10.04 -7.38 -4.60
N SER A 28 -9.71 -6.22 -5.17
CA SER A 28 -10.50 -5.60 -6.24
C SER A 28 -9.59 -4.69 -7.07
N ASP A 29 -10.16 -3.97 -8.03
CA ASP A 29 -9.39 -3.05 -8.86
C ASP A 29 -8.77 -1.90 -8.06
N THR A 30 -9.23 -1.64 -6.84
CA THR A 30 -8.74 -0.54 -6.02
C THR A 30 -8.24 -0.96 -4.64
N LYS A 31 -8.67 -2.13 -4.14
CA LYS A 31 -8.29 -2.59 -2.80
C LYS A 31 -7.36 -3.77 -2.85
N VAL A 32 -6.30 -3.70 -2.06
CA VAL A 32 -5.28 -4.73 -2.01
C VAL A 32 -4.86 -5.00 -0.58
N ASN A 33 -4.25 -6.17 -0.37
CA ASN A 33 -3.44 -6.42 0.81
C ASN A 33 -2.00 -6.20 0.40
N LEU A 34 -1.22 -5.55 1.24
CA LEU A 34 0.16 -5.26 0.92
C LEU A 34 1.08 -5.52 2.10
N PHE A 35 2.34 -5.73 1.78
CA PHE A 35 3.40 -5.94 2.75
C PHE A 35 4.27 -4.68 2.75
N ALA A 36 4.18 -3.90 3.83
CA ALA A 36 4.86 -2.61 3.93
C ALA A 36 6.11 -2.74 4.78
N MET A 37 7.13 -1.97 4.41
CA MET A 37 8.43 -1.99 5.07
C MET A 37 8.65 -0.66 5.78
N HIS A 38 8.67 -0.69 7.10
CA HIS A 38 8.93 0.49 7.92
C HIS A 38 10.36 0.41 8.45
N PRO A 39 11.16 1.48 8.33
CA PRO A 39 12.58 1.42 8.70
C PRO A 39 12.85 1.14 10.17
N GLU A 40 11.91 1.49 11.06
CA GLU A 40 12.09 1.31 12.50
C GLU A 40 11.27 0.16 13.07
N SER A 41 10.00 0.04 12.65
CA SER A 41 9.07 -0.95 13.20
C SER A 41 9.15 -2.31 12.53
N GLY A 42 9.88 -2.42 11.42
CA GLY A 42 9.94 -3.66 10.64
C GLY A 42 8.79 -3.75 9.64
N CYS A 43 8.56 -4.97 9.16
CA CYS A 43 7.62 -5.18 8.06
C CYS A 43 6.28 -5.63 8.60
N GLU A 44 5.20 -5.14 7.99
CA GLU A 44 3.83 -5.49 8.36
C GLU A 44 2.96 -5.72 7.15
N THR A 45 2.01 -6.64 7.28
CA THR A 45 0.97 -6.85 6.27
C THR A 45 -0.24 -5.98 6.62
N HIS A 46 -0.75 -5.26 5.63
CA HIS A 46 -1.96 -4.45 5.77
C HIS A 46 -3.03 -4.97 4.82
N CYS A 47 -4.27 -5.06 5.31
CA CYS A 47 -5.39 -5.61 4.55
C CYS A 47 -6.33 -4.50 4.10
N SER A 48 -6.99 -4.73 2.95
CA SER A 48 -8.04 -3.85 2.41
C SER A 48 -7.60 -2.40 2.28
N VAL A 49 -6.40 -2.20 1.78
CA VAL A 49 -5.85 -0.86 1.57
C VAL A 49 -6.37 -0.32 0.24
N ALA A 50 -6.98 0.85 0.27
CA ALA A 50 -7.61 1.45 -0.90
C ALA A 50 -6.62 2.27 -1.73
N LEU A 51 -6.83 2.27 -3.05
CA LEU A 51 -6.06 3.10 -3.96
C LEU A 51 -6.42 4.57 -3.77
N ASP A 52 -5.40 5.42 -3.63
CA ASP A 52 -5.54 6.87 -3.70
C ASP A 52 -4.37 7.42 -4.49
N GLU A 53 -4.59 7.72 -5.76
CA GLU A 53 -3.55 8.16 -6.66
C GLU A 53 -2.95 9.51 -6.29
N THR A 54 -3.64 10.31 -5.49
CA THR A 54 -3.13 11.59 -5.01
C THR A 54 -2.08 11.42 -3.91
N GLY A 55 -2.10 10.28 -3.22
CA GLY A 55 -1.17 10.01 -2.13
C GLY A 55 -1.41 10.83 -0.88
N SER A 56 -2.62 11.40 -0.72
CA SER A 56 -2.93 12.30 0.40
C SER A 56 -3.70 11.62 1.54
N GLN A 57 -4.37 10.49 1.27
CA GLN A 57 -5.20 9.83 2.27
C GLN A 57 -4.38 8.89 3.14
N PRO A 58 -4.55 8.90 4.46
CA PRO A 58 -3.95 7.87 5.32
C PRO A 58 -4.50 6.49 4.99
N TYR A 59 -3.67 5.48 5.19
CA TYR A 59 -4.02 4.08 4.95
C TYR A 59 -4.49 3.85 3.52
N SER A 60 -3.66 4.28 2.58
CA SER A 60 -3.93 4.11 1.14
C SER A 60 -2.65 3.69 0.43
N TRP A 61 -2.78 3.32 -0.84
CA TRP A 61 -1.62 3.01 -1.67
C TRP A 61 -1.72 3.76 -2.99
N HIS A 62 -0.59 3.97 -3.61
CA HIS A 62 -0.56 4.50 -4.97
C HIS A 62 0.68 3.99 -5.69
N GLN A 63 0.65 4.14 -7.00
CA GLN A 63 1.71 3.69 -7.88
C GLN A 63 2.97 4.54 -7.69
N LEU A 64 4.12 3.90 -7.79
CA LEU A 64 5.40 4.61 -7.75
C LEU A 64 5.58 5.55 -8.92
#